data_c3528c289c887f65d6050f58c8c2a12e
#
_entry.id   c3528c289c887f65d6050f58c8c2a12e
#
_cell.length_a   1.000
_cell.length_b   1.000
_cell.length_c   1.000
_cell.angle_alpha   90.00
_cell.angle_beta   90.00
_cell.angle_gamma   90.00
#
_symmetry.space_group_name_H-M   'P 1'
#
loop_
_entity.id
_entity.type
_entity.pdbx_description
1 polymer ?
#
loop_
_entity_poly.entity_id
_entity_poly.type
_entity_poly.pdbx_seq_one_letter_code
_entity_poly.pdbx_strand_id
1 'polypeptide(L)'
;MGKIIGIDLGTTNSCVAVMEGGEAVVIANAEGARTTPSVVAFSKTGERMVGQIAKRQAITNPDRTISSIKRDMGTANTVEVDGKKYTPQEISAIILQKLKTDAEAYLGTTVTEAVITVPAYFTDAQRQATKDAGKIAGLEVKRIINEPTAAALAYSIDKEDDQKVMVYDLGGGTFDVSIIEMGDGVQEVLATAGNNRLGGDDFDARVMKYITDAFKAESGIDLTGDKMAMQRVKEAAEKAKIDLSGMTQTDINLPFITADATGPKHFETTLTRAKFNELTADLVEATMGPVRQALADSGLNTGDINKVLMVGGSSRIPAVQEAVKSFIGREPFKGINPDECVALGAAIQGGVLGGDVKGLLLLDVAPLSLGIETMGGVSTKVIERNTTIPTKKSQIFSTAADGQTSVDVHVLQGEREFAKDNKSLGVFRLDGISPAPRGIPQIEVTFDIDANGIVHVSAKDLGTGKEQSITITSSTNMSKDDIDKAVKEAEQYAAEDKKRREETDIRNGADQMIYQTEKALSELGDKISEDEKKDITEACDALKEAVKGDNIEDIKQKQEALQQKFYAVSEKIYKAAAEAQQAAGQAGDAAQGNPNVYDADFTDVDGDQK
;
A
#
# COMPACT_ATOMS: atom_id res chain seq x y z
N MET A 1 19.66 15.66 -5.71
CA MET A 1 18.32 15.65 -5.13
C MET A 1 18.02 14.24 -4.67
N GLY A 2 17.35 14.07 -3.51
CA GLY A 2 16.93 12.75 -3.06
C GLY A 2 15.94 12.14 -4.05
N LYS A 3 15.87 10.81 -4.13
CA LYS A 3 14.88 10.11 -4.96
C LYS A 3 13.49 10.24 -4.30
N ILE A 4 12.48 10.61 -5.09
CA ILE A 4 11.08 10.59 -4.68
C ILE A 4 10.53 9.21 -5.03
N ILE A 5 10.03 8.48 -4.02
CA ILE A 5 9.40 7.18 -4.25
C ILE A 5 7.90 7.33 -4.50
N GLY A 6 7.35 6.44 -5.32
CA GLY A 6 5.91 6.30 -5.52
C GLY A 6 5.37 5.15 -4.68
N ILE A 7 4.33 5.38 -3.90
CA ILE A 7 3.73 4.39 -3.02
C ILE A 7 2.25 4.22 -3.35
N ASP A 8 1.86 2.99 -3.66
CA ASP A 8 0.48 2.54 -3.58
C ASP A 8 0.24 1.99 -2.16
N LEU A 9 -0.48 2.75 -1.35
CA LEU A 9 -0.92 2.33 -0.01
C LEU A 9 -2.26 1.62 -0.11
N GLY A 10 -2.27 0.38 -0.58
CA GLY A 10 -3.48 -0.39 -0.81
C GLY A 10 -4.14 -0.94 0.46
N THR A 11 -5.44 -1.29 0.39
CA THR A 11 -6.19 -1.87 1.52
C THR A 11 -5.65 -3.25 1.91
N THR A 12 -5.36 -4.09 0.93
CA THR A 12 -4.91 -5.49 1.13
C THR A 12 -3.41 -5.63 0.93
N ASN A 13 -2.88 -5.04 -0.15
CA ASN A 13 -1.47 -5.04 -0.49
C ASN A 13 -1.02 -3.63 -0.83
N SER A 14 0.21 -3.30 -0.48
CA SER A 14 0.89 -2.05 -0.84
C SER A 14 2.07 -2.34 -1.77
N CYS A 15 2.43 -1.35 -2.57
CA CYS A 15 3.53 -1.46 -3.53
C CYS A 15 4.36 -0.17 -3.52
N VAL A 16 5.66 -0.27 -3.74
CA VAL A 16 6.57 0.87 -3.84
C VAL A 16 7.37 0.80 -5.13
N ALA A 17 7.54 1.94 -5.78
CA ALA A 17 8.28 2.08 -7.02
C ALA A 17 9.12 3.37 -7.04
N VAL A 18 10.07 3.44 -7.95
CA VAL A 18 10.97 4.59 -8.12
C VAL A 18 11.30 4.80 -9.59
N MET A 19 11.67 6.03 -9.96
CA MET A 19 12.23 6.31 -11.28
C MET A 19 13.72 5.96 -11.33
N GLU A 20 14.10 5.07 -12.26
CA GLU A 20 15.49 4.67 -12.54
C GLU A 20 15.74 4.63 -14.05
N GLY A 21 16.80 5.29 -14.49
CA GLY A 21 17.19 5.27 -15.92
C GLY A 21 16.13 5.81 -16.90
N GLY A 22 15.15 6.58 -16.41
CA GLY A 22 14.03 7.08 -17.21
C GLY A 22 12.77 6.20 -17.17
N GLU A 23 12.83 5.04 -16.51
CA GLU A 23 11.72 4.11 -16.37
C GLU A 23 11.24 4.02 -14.92
N ALA A 24 9.96 3.73 -14.72
CA ALA A 24 9.42 3.44 -13.39
C ALA A 24 9.62 1.96 -13.05
N VAL A 25 10.27 1.69 -11.92
CA VAL A 25 10.62 0.34 -11.48
C VAL A 25 10.01 0.03 -10.13
N VAL A 26 9.33 -1.11 -10.00
CA VAL A 26 8.81 -1.60 -8.70
C VAL A 26 9.98 -2.14 -7.87
N ILE A 27 10.07 -1.67 -6.64
CA ILE A 27 11.04 -2.14 -5.66
C ILE A 27 10.50 -3.40 -4.98
N ALA A 28 11.27 -4.49 -5.05
CA ALA A 28 10.96 -5.71 -4.31
C ALA A 28 11.23 -5.49 -2.81
N ASN A 29 10.35 -6.06 -1.96
CA ASN A 29 10.55 -6.02 -0.52
C ASN A 29 11.68 -6.98 -0.07
N ALA A 30 12.01 -6.95 1.22
CA ALA A 30 13.07 -7.78 1.79
C ALA A 30 12.82 -9.30 1.62
N GLU A 31 11.57 -9.70 1.44
CA GLU A 31 11.14 -11.08 1.18
C GLU A 31 11.17 -11.44 -0.32
N GLY A 32 11.61 -10.53 -1.19
CA GLY A 32 11.70 -10.69 -2.65
C GLY A 32 10.36 -10.54 -3.40
N ALA A 33 9.28 -10.17 -2.71
CA ALA A 33 7.99 -9.94 -3.34
C ALA A 33 7.86 -8.49 -3.83
N ARG A 34 7.12 -8.30 -4.93
CA ARG A 34 6.89 -6.97 -5.54
C ARG A 34 5.74 -6.18 -4.86
N THR A 35 4.95 -6.85 -4.05
CA THR A 35 3.91 -6.25 -3.20
C THR A 35 4.10 -6.69 -1.75
N THR A 36 3.67 -5.85 -0.82
CA THR A 36 3.73 -6.10 0.62
C THR A 36 2.31 -6.13 1.18
N PRO A 37 1.86 -7.21 1.83
CA PRO A 37 0.56 -7.22 2.49
C PRO A 37 0.40 -6.04 3.47
N SER A 38 -0.70 -5.31 3.38
CA SER A 38 -1.04 -4.19 4.28
C SER A 38 -1.54 -4.70 5.63
N VAL A 39 -0.70 -5.53 6.26
CA VAL A 39 -0.99 -6.19 7.53
C VAL A 39 0.08 -5.81 8.55
N VAL A 40 -0.36 -5.38 9.72
CA VAL A 40 0.49 -5.06 10.88
C VAL A 40 0.14 -6.00 12.02
N ALA A 41 1.14 -6.55 12.68
CA ALA A 41 0.93 -7.37 13.86
C ALA A 41 1.92 -6.99 14.96
N PHE A 42 1.53 -7.29 16.20
CA PHE A 42 2.36 -7.08 17.38
C PHE A 42 2.61 -8.43 18.06
N SER A 43 3.86 -8.74 18.36
CA SER A 43 4.22 -9.93 19.13
C SER A 43 3.80 -9.76 20.60
N LYS A 44 3.85 -10.82 21.37
CA LYS A 44 3.63 -10.77 22.84
C LYS A 44 4.68 -9.90 23.56
N THR A 45 5.81 -9.68 22.94
CA THR A 45 6.92 -8.83 23.45
C THR A 45 6.84 -7.39 22.95
N GLY A 46 5.77 -7.02 22.21
CA GLY A 46 5.56 -5.67 21.66
C GLY A 46 6.29 -5.41 20.33
N GLU A 47 6.90 -6.42 19.72
CA GLU A 47 7.57 -6.29 18.42
C GLU A 47 6.55 -6.05 17.31
N ARG A 48 6.86 -5.10 16.43
CA ARG A 48 6.05 -4.79 15.25
C ARG A 48 6.46 -5.68 14.08
N MET A 49 5.49 -6.31 13.47
CA MET A 49 5.65 -7.11 12.26
C MET A 49 4.78 -6.52 11.17
N VAL A 50 5.29 -6.47 9.93
CA VAL A 50 4.56 -5.89 8.79
C VAL A 50 4.67 -6.83 7.59
N GLY A 51 3.65 -6.85 6.78
CA GLY A 51 3.65 -7.59 5.52
C GLY A 51 3.43 -9.09 5.69
N GLN A 52 4.20 -9.88 4.97
CA GLN A 52 4.01 -11.34 4.93
C GLN A 52 4.24 -12.01 6.28
N ILE A 53 5.18 -11.51 7.08
CA ILE A 53 5.45 -12.03 8.43
C ILE A 53 4.24 -11.81 9.33
N ALA A 54 3.64 -10.60 9.28
CA ALA A 54 2.43 -10.30 10.03
C ALA A 54 1.24 -11.16 9.56
N LYS A 55 1.05 -11.33 8.26
CA LYS A 55 -0.03 -12.15 7.68
C LYS A 55 0.09 -13.62 8.08
N ARG A 56 1.29 -14.20 8.07
CA ARG A 56 1.50 -15.62 8.39
C ARG A 56 1.13 -16.00 9.83
N GLN A 57 1.28 -15.10 10.78
CA GLN A 57 0.97 -15.36 12.17
C GLN A 57 -0.45 -14.94 12.60
N ALA A 58 -1.26 -14.39 11.68
CA ALA A 58 -2.59 -13.88 11.96
C ALA A 58 -3.52 -14.94 12.60
N ILE A 59 -3.44 -16.20 12.18
CA ILE A 59 -4.23 -17.30 12.74
C ILE A 59 -3.94 -17.50 14.24
N THR A 60 -2.67 -17.48 14.62
CA THR A 60 -2.22 -17.75 16.00
C THR A 60 -2.21 -16.52 16.89
N ASN A 61 -2.37 -15.32 16.29
CA ASN A 61 -2.32 -14.04 16.97
C ASN A 61 -3.38 -13.05 16.43
N PRO A 62 -4.66 -13.46 16.32
CA PRO A 62 -5.69 -12.65 15.67
C PRO A 62 -5.98 -11.32 16.40
N ASP A 63 -5.88 -11.30 17.75
CA ASP A 63 -6.15 -10.10 18.56
C ASP A 63 -5.10 -9.01 18.41
N ARG A 64 -3.91 -9.33 17.92
CA ARG A 64 -2.80 -8.39 17.71
C ARG A 64 -2.43 -8.21 16.25
N THR A 65 -3.28 -8.68 15.33
CA THR A 65 -3.07 -8.59 13.88
C THR A 65 -4.13 -7.71 13.25
N ILE A 66 -3.70 -6.66 12.58
CA ILE A 66 -4.54 -5.63 11.98
C ILE A 66 -4.42 -5.71 10.46
N SER A 67 -5.55 -5.84 9.79
CA SER A 67 -5.66 -5.83 8.32
C SER A 67 -6.74 -4.85 7.87
N SER A 68 -6.71 -4.44 6.60
CA SER A 68 -7.72 -3.57 5.97
C SER A 68 -7.94 -2.21 6.65
N ILE A 69 -6.94 -1.71 7.38
CA ILE A 69 -7.02 -0.46 8.15
C ILE A 69 -7.36 0.77 7.29
N LYS A 70 -7.03 0.75 6.01
CA LYS A 70 -7.32 1.82 5.05
C LYS A 70 -8.82 2.14 4.97
N ARG A 71 -9.71 1.18 5.26
CA ARG A 71 -11.17 1.38 5.31
C ARG A 71 -11.60 2.33 6.44
N ASP A 72 -10.79 2.47 7.47
CA ASP A 72 -11.05 3.34 8.62
C ASP A 72 -10.33 4.69 8.54
N MET A 73 -9.55 4.95 7.48
CA MET A 73 -8.90 6.24 7.28
C MET A 73 -9.90 7.40 7.29
N GLY A 74 -9.56 8.48 7.99
CA GLY A 74 -10.42 9.65 8.13
C GLY A 74 -11.65 9.43 9.03
N THR A 75 -11.68 8.36 9.83
CA THR A 75 -12.69 8.09 10.86
C THR A 75 -12.11 8.21 12.26
N ALA A 76 -12.98 8.27 13.28
CA ALA A 76 -12.58 8.25 14.69
C ALA A 76 -12.32 6.81 15.22
N ASN A 77 -12.42 5.80 14.38
CA ASN A 77 -12.18 4.42 14.77
C ASN A 77 -10.73 4.25 15.24
N THR A 78 -10.55 3.43 16.26
CA THR A 78 -9.22 3.03 16.74
C THR A 78 -9.18 1.52 16.88
N VAL A 79 -8.00 0.94 16.68
CA VAL A 79 -7.73 -0.46 17.00
C VAL A 79 -6.98 -0.53 18.33
N GLU A 80 -7.36 -1.46 19.20
CA GLU A 80 -6.71 -1.63 20.49
C GLU A 80 -5.86 -2.89 20.49
N VAL A 81 -4.60 -2.73 20.88
CA VAL A 81 -3.65 -3.84 21.02
C VAL A 81 -2.98 -3.69 22.38
N ASP A 82 -3.11 -4.69 23.24
CA ASP A 82 -2.53 -4.74 24.59
C ASP A 82 -2.79 -3.49 25.43
N GLY A 83 -4.01 -2.93 25.33
CA GLY A 83 -4.45 -1.73 26.06
C GLY A 83 -3.99 -0.40 25.45
N LYS A 84 -3.19 -0.41 24.37
CA LYS A 84 -2.84 0.77 23.58
C LYS A 84 -3.77 0.91 22.39
N LYS A 85 -4.35 2.10 22.21
CA LYS A 85 -5.18 2.46 21.06
C LYS A 85 -4.32 3.06 19.97
N TYR A 86 -4.53 2.60 18.75
CA TYR A 86 -3.89 3.11 17.54
C TYR A 86 -4.93 3.67 16.59
N THR A 87 -4.64 4.82 16.02
CA THR A 87 -5.44 5.41 14.94
C THR A 87 -5.13 4.71 13.61
N PRO A 88 -6.01 4.80 12.61
CA PRO A 88 -5.73 4.30 11.26
C PRO A 88 -4.46 4.89 10.66
N GLN A 89 -4.17 6.17 10.94
CA GLN A 89 -2.96 6.86 10.50
C GLN A 89 -1.70 6.23 11.07
N GLU A 90 -1.67 5.90 12.38
CA GLU A 90 -0.52 5.27 13.03
C GLU A 90 -0.25 3.87 12.47
N ILE A 91 -1.29 3.06 12.25
CA ILE A 91 -1.14 1.72 11.65
C ILE A 91 -0.67 1.82 10.19
N SER A 92 -1.24 2.75 9.41
CA SER A 92 -0.82 3.00 8.03
C SER A 92 0.62 3.51 7.97
N ALA A 93 1.04 4.34 8.93
CA ALA A 93 2.42 4.80 9.02
C ALA A 93 3.42 3.65 9.24
N ILE A 94 3.06 2.63 10.02
CA ILE A 94 3.90 1.43 10.21
C ILE A 94 4.09 0.70 8.87
N ILE A 95 3.05 0.60 8.04
CA ILE A 95 3.17 0.03 6.68
C ILE A 95 4.09 0.88 5.82
N LEU A 96 3.88 2.21 5.82
CA LEU A 96 4.70 3.14 5.05
C LEU A 96 6.18 3.13 5.49
N GLN A 97 6.46 2.95 6.79
CA GLN A 97 7.83 2.78 7.29
C GLN A 97 8.50 1.53 6.73
N LYS A 98 7.78 0.40 6.64
CA LYS A 98 8.30 -0.83 6.01
C LYS A 98 8.64 -0.59 4.54
N LEU A 99 7.74 0.04 3.77
CA LEU A 99 7.98 0.34 2.35
C LEU A 99 9.15 1.31 2.16
N LYS A 100 9.28 2.32 3.03
CA LYS A 100 10.42 3.23 3.07
C LYS A 100 11.72 2.48 3.33
N THR A 101 11.73 1.60 4.34
CA THR A 101 12.93 0.78 4.67
C THR A 101 13.33 -0.12 3.52
N ASP A 102 12.38 -0.75 2.83
CA ASP A 102 12.67 -1.57 1.65
C ASP A 102 13.22 -0.74 0.50
N ALA A 103 12.68 0.47 0.28
CA ALA A 103 13.18 1.40 -0.72
C ALA A 103 14.60 1.90 -0.39
N GLU A 104 14.88 2.23 0.87
CA GLU A 104 16.22 2.64 1.32
C GLU A 104 17.24 1.52 1.17
N ALA A 105 16.85 0.27 1.45
CA ALA A 105 17.70 -0.89 1.27
C ALA A 105 18.03 -1.14 -0.21
N TYR A 106 17.04 -0.95 -1.09
CA TYR A 106 17.22 -1.09 -2.54
C TYR A 106 18.09 0.01 -3.13
N LEU A 107 17.83 1.27 -2.73
CA LEU A 107 18.50 2.44 -3.28
C LEU A 107 19.89 2.71 -2.67
N GLY A 108 20.22 2.10 -1.54
CA GLY A 108 21.45 2.34 -0.79
C GLY A 108 21.55 3.76 -0.20
N THR A 109 20.42 4.48 -0.09
CA THR A 109 20.37 5.87 0.41
C THR A 109 19.09 6.14 1.18
N THR A 110 19.10 7.16 2.04
CA THR A 110 17.92 7.59 2.80
C THR A 110 16.85 8.17 1.87
N VAL A 111 15.59 7.76 2.09
CA VAL A 111 14.42 8.26 1.39
C VAL A 111 13.60 9.15 2.32
N THR A 112 13.39 10.40 1.90
CA THR A 112 12.66 11.41 2.69
C THR A 112 11.40 11.92 2.03
N GLU A 113 11.22 11.66 0.74
CA GLU A 113 10.12 12.23 -0.07
C GLU A 113 9.34 11.12 -0.78
N ALA A 114 8.01 11.28 -0.85
CA ALA A 114 7.14 10.32 -1.51
C ALA A 114 5.94 10.99 -2.20
N VAL A 115 5.45 10.31 -3.25
CA VAL A 115 4.10 10.44 -3.78
C VAL A 115 3.29 9.25 -3.27
N ILE A 116 2.14 9.49 -2.63
CA ILE A 116 1.30 8.44 -2.08
C ILE A 116 -0.05 8.46 -2.76
N THR A 117 -0.58 7.29 -3.11
CA THR A 117 -1.87 7.17 -3.79
C THR A 117 -3.03 7.04 -2.81
N VAL A 118 -4.19 7.49 -3.27
CA VAL A 118 -5.47 7.33 -2.57
C VAL A 118 -6.56 6.97 -3.58
N PRO A 119 -7.63 6.30 -3.17
CA PRO A 119 -8.82 6.14 -4.01
C PRO A 119 -9.34 7.49 -4.49
N ALA A 120 -9.82 7.55 -5.73
CA ALA A 120 -10.30 8.82 -6.32
C ALA A 120 -11.47 9.40 -5.52
N TYR A 121 -12.32 8.52 -4.98
CA TYR A 121 -13.52 8.90 -4.21
C TYR A 121 -13.26 9.13 -2.71
N PHE A 122 -11.98 9.19 -2.29
CA PHE A 122 -11.64 9.56 -0.91
C PHE A 122 -12.07 10.99 -0.59
N THR A 123 -12.67 11.15 0.58
CA THR A 123 -13.02 12.45 1.14
C THR A 123 -11.75 13.20 1.55
N ASP A 124 -11.87 14.52 1.73
CA ASP A 124 -10.77 15.35 2.24
C ASP A 124 -10.15 14.82 3.55
N ALA A 125 -10.98 14.39 4.50
CA ALA A 125 -10.53 13.78 5.75
C ALA A 125 -9.65 12.54 5.54
N GLN A 126 -10.00 11.69 4.57
CA GLN A 126 -9.24 10.47 4.25
C GLN A 126 -7.91 10.81 3.56
N ARG A 127 -7.90 11.83 2.68
CA ARG A 127 -6.69 12.34 2.02
C ARG A 127 -5.72 12.95 3.03
N GLN A 128 -6.22 13.80 3.93
CA GLN A 128 -5.41 14.39 4.99
C GLN A 128 -4.85 13.32 5.94
N ALA A 129 -5.66 12.34 6.34
CA ALA A 129 -5.22 11.22 7.17
C ALA A 129 -4.10 10.41 6.50
N THR A 130 -4.16 10.22 5.17
CA THR A 130 -3.08 9.56 4.41
C THR A 130 -1.80 10.40 4.40
N LYS A 131 -1.93 11.72 4.23
CA LYS A 131 -0.78 12.65 4.31
C LYS A 131 -0.14 12.64 5.69
N ASP A 132 -0.95 12.61 6.74
CA ASP A 132 -0.50 12.51 8.14
C ASP A 132 0.23 11.18 8.40
N ALA A 133 -0.29 10.07 7.89
CA ALA A 133 0.39 8.76 7.97
C ALA A 133 1.77 8.79 7.30
N GLY A 134 1.90 9.44 6.15
CA GLY A 134 3.19 9.66 5.49
C GLY A 134 4.16 10.46 6.35
N LYS A 135 3.67 11.53 6.97
CA LYS A 135 4.47 12.37 7.89
C LYS A 135 4.93 11.58 9.11
N ILE A 136 4.05 10.79 9.74
CA ILE A 136 4.37 9.91 10.88
C ILE A 136 5.43 8.88 10.47
N ALA A 137 5.39 8.38 9.23
CA ALA A 137 6.39 7.46 8.69
C ALA A 137 7.75 8.13 8.37
N GLY A 138 7.89 9.44 8.59
CA GLY A 138 9.10 10.20 8.27
C GLY A 138 9.26 10.48 6.79
N LEU A 139 8.14 10.63 6.05
CA LEU A 139 8.10 10.98 4.63
C LEU A 139 7.48 12.36 4.45
N GLU A 140 8.14 13.24 3.70
CA GLU A 140 7.51 14.42 3.13
C GLU A 140 6.64 13.99 1.95
N VAL A 141 5.32 14.07 2.12
CA VAL A 141 4.36 13.73 1.06
C VAL A 141 4.28 14.88 0.08
N LYS A 142 5.00 14.78 -1.03
CA LYS A 142 5.06 15.81 -2.09
C LYS A 142 3.75 15.95 -2.84
N ARG A 143 3.05 14.84 -3.03
CA ARG A 143 1.77 14.77 -3.72
C ARG A 143 0.94 13.60 -3.19
N ILE A 144 -0.37 13.84 -3.02
CA ILE A 144 -1.39 12.80 -3.00
C ILE A 144 -1.95 12.70 -4.41
N ILE A 145 -1.98 11.51 -5.00
CA ILE A 145 -2.49 11.26 -6.35
C ILE A 145 -3.58 10.19 -6.31
N ASN A 146 -4.61 10.32 -7.14
CA ASN A 146 -5.66 9.32 -7.23
C ASN A 146 -5.17 8.02 -7.88
N GLU A 147 -5.55 6.86 -7.33
CA GLU A 147 -5.15 5.52 -7.82
C GLU A 147 -5.46 5.33 -9.31
N PRO A 148 -6.68 5.60 -9.83
CA PRO A 148 -6.96 5.45 -11.25
C PRO A 148 -6.14 6.41 -12.12
N THR A 149 -5.84 7.59 -11.62
CA THR A 149 -5.01 8.57 -12.32
C THR A 149 -3.56 8.11 -12.39
N ALA A 150 -3.03 7.55 -11.31
CA ALA A 150 -1.69 6.94 -11.30
C ALA A 150 -1.61 5.74 -12.26
N ALA A 151 -2.63 4.87 -12.26
CA ALA A 151 -2.67 3.75 -13.20
C ALA A 151 -2.68 4.20 -14.68
N ALA A 152 -3.40 5.28 -14.98
CA ALA A 152 -3.40 5.89 -16.30
C ALA A 152 -2.03 6.46 -16.69
N LEU A 153 -1.30 7.09 -15.74
CA LEU A 153 0.09 7.54 -15.97
C LEU A 153 1.01 6.39 -16.36
N ALA A 154 0.95 5.27 -15.62
CA ALA A 154 1.74 4.09 -15.93
C ALA A 154 1.41 3.48 -17.29
N TYR A 155 0.15 3.61 -17.73
CA TYR A 155 -0.27 3.13 -19.05
C TYR A 155 0.21 4.03 -20.19
N SER A 156 0.21 5.35 -19.99
CA SER A 156 0.35 6.33 -21.08
C SER A 156 1.77 6.81 -21.32
N ILE A 157 2.73 6.54 -20.44
CA ILE A 157 4.07 7.13 -20.49
C ILE A 157 4.78 6.95 -21.85
N ASP A 158 4.47 5.86 -22.55
CA ASP A 158 5.07 5.54 -23.86
C ASP A 158 4.07 5.72 -25.01
N LYS A 159 2.96 6.45 -24.83
CA LYS A 159 1.90 6.58 -25.82
C LYS A 159 1.71 8.05 -26.23
N GLU A 160 1.70 8.27 -27.54
CA GLU A 160 1.51 9.60 -28.14
C GLU A 160 0.08 9.83 -28.66
N ASP A 161 -0.73 8.75 -28.80
CA ASP A 161 -2.06 8.84 -29.40
C ASP A 161 -3.09 9.41 -28.40
N ASP A 162 -3.97 10.29 -28.90
CA ASP A 162 -5.14 10.74 -28.15
C ASP A 162 -6.08 9.58 -27.83
N GLN A 163 -6.36 9.37 -26.57
CA GLN A 163 -7.21 8.26 -26.11
C GLN A 163 -8.13 8.67 -24.98
N LYS A 164 -9.37 8.16 -25.01
CA LYS A 164 -10.31 8.20 -23.89
C LYS A 164 -10.33 6.85 -23.21
N VAL A 165 -9.89 6.82 -21.97
CA VAL A 165 -9.67 5.59 -21.23
C VAL A 165 -10.58 5.55 -20.01
N MET A 166 -11.24 4.42 -19.81
CA MET A 166 -11.91 4.12 -18.55
C MET A 166 -10.94 3.33 -17.67
N VAL A 167 -10.65 3.84 -16.48
CA VAL A 167 -9.94 3.10 -15.45
C VAL A 167 -10.96 2.55 -14.47
N TYR A 168 -11.03 1.23 -14.36
CA TYR A 168 -11.91 0.50 -13.45
C TYR A 168 -11.04 -0.14 -12.37
N ASP A 169 -11.05 0.46 -11.19
CA ASP A 169 -10.20 0.06 -10.07
C ASP A 169 -11.04 -0.60 -8.98
N LEU A 170 -10.97 -1.93 -8.89
CA LEU A 170 -11.59 -2.73 -7.85
C LEU A 170 -10.51 -3.35 -6.97
N GLY A 171 -10.18 -2.63 -5.90
CA GLY A 171 -9.20 -3.04 -4.91
C GLY A 171 -9.76 -4.00 -3.86
N GLY A 172 -9.06 -4.13 -2.73
CA GLY A 172 -9.52 -4.94 -1.61
C GLY A 172 -10.66 -4.31 -0.81
N GLY A 173 -10.70 -2.97 -0.72
CA GLY A 173 -11.64 -2.26 0.15
C GLY A 173 -12.47 -1.19 -0.52
N THR A 174 -12.05 -0.71 -1.69
CA THR A 174 -12.65 0.41 -2.42
C THR A 174 -12.85 0.06 -3.89
N PHE A 175 -13.81 0.74 -4.50
CA PHE A 175 -14.08 0.71 -5.92
C PHE A 175 -14.09 2.13 -6.48
N ASP A 176 -13.29 2.38 -7.51
CA ASP A 176 -13.26 3.64 -8.25
C ASP A 176 -13.36 3.38 -9.76
N VAL A 177 -14.02 4.32 -10.45
CA VAL A 177 -14.01 4.38 -11.90
C VAL A 177 -13.75 5.81 -12.33
N SER A 178 -12.79 6.00 -13.25
CA SER A 178 -12.46 7.30 -13.81
C SER A 178 -12.45 7.25 -15.32
N ILE A 179 -12.97 8.29 -15.95
CA ILE A 179 -12.85 8.52 -17.39
C ILE A 179 -11.77 9.58 -17.60
N ILE A 180 -10.74 9.22 -18.33
CA ILE A 180 -9.54 10.04 -18.52
C ILE A 180 -9.29 10.24 -20.00
N GLU A 181 -9.11 11.48 -20.41
CA GLU A 181 -8.62 11.85 -21.73
C GLU A 181 -7.10 12.05 -21.66
N MET A 182 -6.40 11.44 -22.60
CA MET A 182 -4.93 11.47 -22.68
C MET A 182 -4.52 11.88 -24.09
N GLY A 183 -3.60 12.82 -24.19
CA GLY A 183 -3.05 13.29 -25.48
C GLY A 183 -2.03 14.41 -25.26
N ASP A 184 -1.07 14.54 -26.14
CA ASP A 184 -0.05 15.62 -26.16
C ASP A 184 0.68 15.84 -24.81
N GLY A 185 0.89 14.76 -24.03
CA GLY A 185 1.50 14.85 -22.70
C GLY A 185 0.57 15.37 -21.59
N VAL A 186 -0.73 15.56 -21.88
CA VAL A 186 -1.73 15.95 -20.91
C VAL A 186 -2.61 14.76 -20.58
N GLN A 187 -2.86 14.56 -19.29
CA GLN A 187 -3.89 13.65 -18.79
C GLN A 187 -4.93 14.44 -18.03
N GLU A 188 -6.14 14.45 -18.52
CA GLU A 188 -7.27 15.13 -17.92
C GLU A 188 -8.33 14.12 -17.47
N VAL A 189 -8.65 14.12 -16.19
CA VAL A 189 -9.78 13.37 -15.65
C VAL A 189 -11.06 14.11 -16.02
N LEU A 190 -11.92 13.49 -16.83
CA LEU A 190 -13.21 14.06 -17.23
C LEU A 190 -14.28 13.84 -16.16
N ALA A 191 -14.29 12.65 -15.58
CA ALA A 191 -15.22 12.28 -14.52
C ALA A 191 -14.68 11.14 -13.66
N THR A 192 -15.09 11.12 -12.39
CA THR A 192 -14.82 10.03 -11.47
C THR A 192 -16.06 9.73 -10.61
N ALA A 193 -16.25 8.45 -10.31
CA ALA A 193 -17.27 7.97 -9.38
C ALA A 193 -16.73 6.74 -8.63
N GLY A 194 -17.34 6.38 -7.49
CA GLY A 194 -16.82 5.26 -6.73
C GLY A 194 -17.65 4.87 -5.51
N ASN A 195 -17.11 3.89 -4.79
CA ASN A 195 -17.66 3.44 -3.51
C ASN A 195 -16.52 3.06 -2.57
N ASN A 196 -16.33 3.85 -1.50
CA ASN A 196 -15.26 3.66 -0.52
C ASN A 196 -15.45 2.44 0.40
N ARG A 197 -16.52 1.67 0.22
CA ARG A 197 -16.86 0.47 1.00
C ARG A 197 -17.30 -0.69 0.14
N LEU A 198 -16.69 -0.83 -1.03
CA LEU A 198 -16.92 -1.96 -1.95
C LEU A 198 -15.57 -2.43 -2.47
N GLY A 199 -15.22 -3.68 -2.20
CA GLY A 199 -13.96 -4.27 -2.66
C GLY A 199 -13.87 -5.76 -2.38
N GLY A 200 -12.71 -6.35 -2.62
CA GLY A 200 -12.45 -7.77 -2.46
C GLY A 200 -12.80 -8.35 -1.09
N ASP A 201 -12.65 -7.56 -0.02
CA ASP A 201 -13.02 -7.96 1.35
C ASP A 201 -14.54 -8.25 1.47
N ASP A 202 -15.37 -7.57 0.68
CA ASP A 202 -16.82 -7.80 0.68
C ASP A 202 -17.17 -9.10 -0.06
N PHE A 203 -16.42 -9.43 -1.12
CA PHE A 203 -16.53 -10.73 -1.80
C PHE A 203 -16.07 -11.86 -0.85
N ASP A 204 -14.97 -11.67 -0.12
CA ASP A 204 -14.51 -12.63 0.89
C ASP A 204 -15.56 -12.84 1.98
N ALA A 205 -16.20 -11.77 2.46
CA ALA A 205 -17.25 -11.85 3.46
C ALA A 205 -18.45 -12.70 3.01
N ARG A 206 -18.81 -12.68 1.70
CA ARG A 206 -19.86 -13.56 1.16
C ARG A 206 -19.45 -15.03 1.23
N VAL A 207 -18.19 -15.33 0.87
CA VAL A 207 -17.66 -16.71 0.96
C VAL A 207 -17.51 -17.15 2.41
N MET A 208 -17.02 -16.27 3.30
CA MET A 208 -16.95 -16.56 4.73
C MET A 208 -18.32 -16.94 5.30
N LYS A 209 -19.36 -16.15 4.96
CA LYS A 209 -20.72 -16.45 5.39
C LYS A 209 -21.19 -17.80 4.84
N TYR A 210 -20.92 -18.10 3.59
CA TYR A 210 -21.25 -19.40 2.99
C TYR A 210 -20.58 -20.55 3.76
N ILE A 211 -19.29 -20.44 4.09
CA ILE A 211 -18.54 -21.45 4.85
C ILE A 211 -19.12 -21.62 6.25
N THR A 212 -19.35 -20.53 6.98
CA THR A 212 -19.86 -20.58 8.36
C THR A 212 -21.27 -21.12 8.44
N ASP A 213 -22.15 -20.75 7.51
CA ASP A 213 -23.52 -21.25 7.42
C ASP A 213 -23.54 -22.76 7.10
N ALA A 214 -22.72 -23.20 6.14
CA ALA A 214 -22.62 -24.61 5.76
C ALA A 214 -22.06 -25.45 6.93
N PHE A 215 -21.00 -25.00 7.59
CA PHE A 215 -20.45 -25.69 8.76
C PHE A 215 -21.46 -25.77 9.92
N LYS A 216 -22.19 -24.68 10.19
CA LYS A 216 -23.23 -24.64 11.21
C LYS A 216 -24.38 -25.61 10.89
N ALA A 217 -24.77 -25.69 9.62
CA ALA A 217 -25.81 -26.64 9.18
C ALA A 217 -25.38 -28.12 9.35
N GLU A 218 -24.10 -28.43 9.15
CA GLU A 218 -23.54 -29.77 9.28
C GLU A 218 -23.26 -30.15 10.73
N SER A 219 -22.61 -29.27 11.49
CA SER A 219 -22.08 -29.58 12.84
C SER A 219 -22.94 -29.06 13.98
N GLY A 220 -23.85 -28.12 13.72
CA GLY A 220 -24.62 -27.39 14.74
C GLY A 220 -23.78 -26.31 15.48
N ILE A 221 -22.50 -26.14 15.16
CA ILE A 221 -21.57 -25.24 15.86
C ILE A 221 -21.46 -23.91 15.10
N ASP A 222 -21.51 -22.81 15.83
CA ASP A 222 -21.29 -21.46 15.31
C ASP A 222 -19.82 -21.04 15.49
N LEU A 223 -19.11 -20.81 14.38
CA LEU A 223 -17.70 -20.40 14.38
C LEU A 223 -17.49 -18.91 14.64
N THR A 224 -18.53 -18.09 14.58
CA THR A 224 -18.40 -16.60 14.61
C THR A 224 -17.83 -16.07 15.93
N GLY A 225 -17.92 -16.84 17.00
CA GLY A 225 -17.33 -16.51 18.31
C GLY A 225 -15.86 -16.92 18.47
N ASP A 226 -15.32 -17.73 17.58
CA ASP A 226 -13.92 -18.20 17.62
C ASP A 226 -13.06 -17.41 16.61
N LYS A 227 -12.26 -16.48 17.13
CA LYS A 227 -11.42 -15.60 16.31
C LYS A 227 -10.38 -16.36 15.49
N MET A 228 -9.81 -17.45 16.03
CA MET A 228 -8.83 -18.27 15.30
C MET A 228 -9.50 -19.04 14.15
N ALA A 229 -10.68 -19.62 14.43
CA ALA A 229 -11.47 -20.27 13.39
C ALA A 229 -11.89 -19.27 12.31
N MET A 230 -12.38 -18.09 12.68
CA MET A 230 -12.78 -17.05 11.74
C MET A 230 -11.63 -16.52 10.90
N GLN A 231 -10.42 -16.41 11.47
CA GLN A 231 -9.24 -16.02 10.69
C GLN A 231 -8.89 -17.09 9.64
N ARG A 232 -8.99 -18.37 9.98
CA ARG A 232 -8.80 -19.48 9.03
C ARG A 232 -9.88 -19.50 7.94
N VAL A 233 -11.13 -19.23 8.32
CA VAL A 233 -12.25 -19.08 7.36
C VAL A 233 -11.97 -17.91 6.41
N LYS A 234 -11.49 -16.76 6.91
CA LYS A 234 -11.13 -15.60 6.10
C LYS A 234 -10.04 -15.94 5.07
N GLU A 235 -8.97 -16.59 5.51
CA GLU A 235 -7.87 -16.99 4.61
C GLU A 235 -8.33 -18.00 3.54
N ALA A 236 -9.17 -18.94 3.92
CA ALA A 236 -9.75 -19.90 2.98
C ALA A 236 -10.69 -19.23 1.97
N ALA A 237 -11.48 -18.24 2.40
CA ALA A 237 -12.37 -17.46 1.54
C ALA A 237 -11.58 -16.61 0.54
N GLU A 238 -10.56 -15.87 0.99
CA GLU A 238 -9.66 -15.09 0.12
C GLU A 238 -8.98 -15.99 -0.92
N LYS A 239 -8.45 -17.14 -0.46
CA LYS A 239 -7.83 -18.11 -1.36
C LYS A 239 -8.83 -18.64 -2.40
N ALA A 240 -10.02 -19.02 -1.96
CA ALA A 240 -11.06 -19.54 -2.87
C ALA A 240 -11.46 -18.48 -3.92
N LYS A 241 -11.61 -17.21 -3.54
CA LYS A 241 -11.84 -16.10 -4.48
C LYS A 241 -10.71 -15.99 -5.53
N ILE A 242 -9.47 -16.08 -5.10
CA ILE A 242 -8.30 -16.01 -5.99
C ILE A 242 -8.28 -17.21 -6.93
N ASP A 243 -8.43 -18.42 -6.42
CA ASP A 243 -8.43 -19.66 -7.20
C ASP A 243 -9.55 -19.64 -8.26
N LEU A 244 -10.76 -19.21 -7.89
CA LEU A 244 -11.91 -19.13 -8.78
C LEU A 244 -11.79 -18.06 -9.87
N SER A 245 -10.81 -17.17 -9.81
CA SER A 245 -10.47 -16.27 -10.91
C SER A 245 -9.80 -17.02 -12.07
N GLY A 246 -9.06 -18.10 -11.79
CA GLY A 246 -8.42 -18.96 -12.79
C GLY A 246 -9.14 -20.29 -13.06
N MET A 247 -9.81 -20.85 -12.03
CA MET A 247 -10.42 -22.18 -12.07
C MET A 247 -11.96 -22.11 -12.02
N THR A 248 -12.63 -23.18 -12.45
CA THR A 248 -14.10 -23.29 -12.39
C THR A 248 -14.62 -23.78 -11.04
N GLN A 249 -13.77 -24.39 -10.23
CA GLN A 249 -14.05 -24.84 -8.87
C GLN A 249 -12.77 -24.89 -8.04
N THR A 250 -12.89 -24.82 -6.72
CA THR A 250 -11.81 -24.98 -5.75
C THR A 250 -12.32 -25.71 -4.51
N ASP A 251 -11.43 -26.45 -3.84
CA ASP A 251 -11.75 -27.12 -2.60
C ASP A 251 -11.35 -26.26 -1.40
N ILE A 252 -12.29 -26.13 -0.48
CA ILE A 252 -12.10 -25.45 0.81
C ILE A 252 -11.96 -26.55 1.85
N ASN A 253 -10.77 -26.68 2.43
CA ASN A 253 -10.44 -27.68 3.45
C ASN A 253 -9.95 -27.00 4.72
N LEU A 254 -10.69 -27.15 5.82
CA LEU A 254 -10.42 -26.57 7.13
C LEU A 254 -10.32 -27.69 8.19
N PRO A 255 -9.19 -28.43 8.20
CA PRO A 255 -9.00 -29.50 9.17
C PRO A 255 -8.88 -28.91 10.58
N PHE A 256 -9.46 -29.58 11.58
CA PHE A 256 -9.40 -29.18 12.99
C PHE A 256 -9.84 -27.71 13.20
N ILE A 257 -10.95 -27.31 12.56
CA ILE A 257 -11.43 -25.92 12.61
C ILE A 257 -11.92 -25.54 14.02
N THR A 258 -12.53 -26.48 14.72
CA THR A 258 -12.96 -26.39 16.12
C THR A 258 -13.05 -27.79 16.74
N ALA A 259 -13.47 -27.88 18.00
CA ALA A 259 -13.72 -29.13 18.68
C ALA A 259 -14.94 -29.02 19.62
N ASP A 260 -15.65 -30.13 19.82
CA ASP A 260 -16.70 -30.28 20.82
C ASP A 260 -16.45 -31.51 21.71
N ALA A 261 -17.45 -31.90 22.53
CA ALA A 261 -17.37 -33.04 23.42
C ALA A 261 -17.15 -34.38 22.68
N THR A 262 -17.41 -34.45 21.37
CA THR A 262 -17.22 -35.64 20.52
C THR A 262 -15.84 -35.67 19.85
N GLY A 263 -15.06 -34.60 19.96
CA GLY A 263 -13.72 -34.49 19.41
C GLY A 263 -13.55 -33.35 18.39
N PRO A 264 -12.43 -33.36 17.65
CA PRO A 264 -12.14 -32.32 16.66
C PRO A 264 -13.14 -32.37 15.50
N LYS A 265 -13.47 -31.19 14.98
CA LYS A 265 -14.32 -31.00 13.80
C LYS A 265 -13.51 -30.49 12.63
N HIS A 266 -13.87 -30.95 11.46
CA HIS A 266 -13.27 -30.61 10.19
C HIS A 266 -14.39 -30.07 9.28
N PHE A 267 -14.02 -29.22 8.32
CA PHE A 267 -14.94 -28.79 7.27
C PHE A 267 -14.27 -28.92 5.91
N GLU A 268 -14.96 -29.58 5.00
CA GLU A 268 -14.49 -29.74 3.62
C GLU A 268 -15.68 -29.53 2.68
N THR A 269 -15.49 -28.68 1.67
CA THR A 269 -16.50 -28.42 0.64
C THR A 269 -15.84 -27.96 -0.64
N THR A 270 -16.50 -28.19 -1.78
CA THR A 270 -16.09 -27.66 -3.07
C THR A 270 -16.92 -26.43 -3.39
N LEU A 271 -16.28 -25.29 -3.65
CA LEU A 271 -16.93 -24.07 -4.13
C LEU A 271 -16.72 -23.93 -5.63
N THR A 272 -17.81 -23.86 -6.39
CA THR A 272 -17.77 -23.62 -7.84
C THR A 272 -17.79 -22.13 -8.15
N ARG A 273 -17.22 -21.72 -9.29
CA ARG A 273 -17.32 -20.32 -9.79
C ARG A 273 -18.78 -19.90 -9.98
N ALA A 274 -19.64 -20.80 -10.43
CA ALA A 274 -21.08 -20.51 -10.58
C ALA A 274 -21.72 -20.14 -9.24
N LYS A 275 -21.41 -20.89 -8.16
CA LYS A 275 -21.89 -20.58 -6.80
C LYS A 275 -21.28 -19.30 -6.25
N PHE A 276 -19.99 -19.07 -6.47
CA PHE A 276 -19.34 -17.81 -6.13
C PHE A 276 -19.99 -16.61 -6.81
N ASN A 277 -20.27 -16.71 -8.12
CA ASN A 277 -20.96 -15.67 -8.88
C ASN A 277 -22.38 -15.41 -8.34
N GLU A 278 -23.12 -16.45 -7.96
CA GLU A 278 -24.43 -16.32 -7.31
C GLU A 278 -24.33 -15.54 -5.98
N LEU A 279 -23.36 -15.90 -5.13
CA LEU A 279 -23.14 -15.27 -3.82
C LEU A 279 -22.73 -13.78 -3.91
N THR A 280 -22.14 -13.37 -5.02
CA THR A 280 -21.51 -12.04 -5.20
C THR A 280 -22.14 -11.20 -6.31
N ALA A 281 -23.24 -11.65 -6.91
CA ALA A 281 -23.88 -10.98 -8.05
C ALA A 281 -24.28 -9.53 -7.73
N ASP A 282 -24.78 -9.28 -6.52
CA ASP A 282 -25.16 -7.95 -6.04
C ASP A 282 -23.94 -7.02 -5.88
N LEU A 283 -22.78 -7.55 -5.52
CA LEU A 283 -21.54 -6.77 -5.42
C LEU A 283 -21.03 -6.37 -6.81
N VAL A 284 -21.11 -7.28 -7.78
CA VAL A 284 -20.75 -6.97 -9.17
C VAL A 284 -21.67 -5.88 -9.72
N GLU A 285 -23.00 -6.01 -9.54
CA GLU A 285 -23.94 -4.98 -9.99
C GLU A 285 -23.73 -3.64 -9.27
N ALA A 286 -23.36 -3.65 -7.99
CA ALA A 286 -23.03 -2.44 -7.23
C ALA A 286 -21.88 -1.64 -7.84
N THR A 287 -20.96 -2.27 -8.56
CA THR A 287 -19.90 -1.54 -9.30
C THR A 287 -20.43 -0.84 -10.54
N MET A 288 -21.47 -1.37 -11.17
CA MET A 288 -21.99 -0.84 -12.44
C MET A 288 -22.77 0.46 -12.29
N GLY A 289 -23.26 0.76 -11.08
CA GLY A 289 -23.85 2.08 -10.77
C GLY A 289 -22.85 3.23 -10.99
N PRO A 290 -21.71 3.27 -10.28
CA PRO A 290 -20.65 4.24 -10.51
C PRO A 290 -20.11 4.27 -11.94
N VAL A 291 -20.01 3.10 -12.62
CA VAL A 291 -19.57 3.06 -14.03
C VAL A 291 -20.51 3.86 -14.93
N ARG A 292 -21.83 3.63 -14.81
CA ARG A 292 -22.84 4.39 -15.54
C ARG A 292 -22.78 5.90 -15.20
N GLN A 293 -22.58 6.21 -13.92
CA GLN A 293 -22.49 7.60 -13.44
C GLN A 293 -21.27 8.33 -14.03
N ALA A 294 -20.08 7.74 -13.96
CA ALA A 294 -18.86 8.36 -14.50
C ALA A 294 -18.97 8.58 -16.01
N LEU A 295 -19.54 7.63 -16.74
CA LEU A 295 -19.76 7.76 -18.18
C LEU A 295 -20.74 8.90 -18.50
N ALA A 296 -21.86 9.00 -17.77
CA ALA A 296 -22.81 10.08 -17.93
C ALA A 296 -22.22 11.45 -17.60
N ASP A 297 -21.46 11.54 -16.50
CA ASP A 297 -20.82 12.80 -16.05
C ASP A 297 -19.73 13.28 -17.02
N SER A 298 -19.04 12.36 -17.71
CA SER A 298 -18.03 12.70 -18.73
C SER A 298 -18.65 13.24 -20.03
N GLY A 299 -19.96 13.08 -20.22
CA GLY A 299 -20.65 13.42 -21.47
C GLY A 299 -20.33 12.48 -22.64
N LEU A 300 -19.68 11.35 -22.38
CA LEU A 300 -19.28 10.37 -23.39
C LEU A 300 -20.26 9.18 -23.45
N ASN A 301 -20.22 8.48 -24.58
CA ASN A 301 -20.92 7.22 -24.76
C ASN A 301 -19.93 6.04 -24.68
N THR A 302 -20.41 4.82 -24.51
CA THR A 302 -19.58 3.61 -24.47
C THR A 302 -18.68 3.46 -25.71
N GLY A 303 -19.17 3.91 -26.90
CA GLY A 303 -18.43 3.88 -28.16
C GLY A 303 -17.20 4.81 -28.19
N ASP A 304 -17.21 5.87 -27.37
CA ASP A 304 -16.11 6.86 -27.28
C ASP A 304 -14.93 6.35 -26.45
N ILE A 305 -15.14 5.33 -25.62
CA ILE A 305 -14.09 4.74 -24.77
C ILE A 305 -13.17 3.87 -25.61
N ASN A 306 -11.91 4.28 -25.76
CA ASN A 306 -10.92 3.55 -26.55
C ASN A 306 -10.37 2.30 -25.82
N LYS A 307 -10.16 2.40 -24.50
CA LYS A 307 -9.62 1.34 -23.66
C LYS A 307 -10.31 1.30 -22.29
N VAL A 308 -10.36 0.11 -21.71
CA VAL A 308 -10.72 -0.10 -20.29
C VAL A 308 -9.52 -0.71 -19.59
N LEU A 309 -8.95 -0.02 -18.63
CA LEU A 309 -7.87 -0.51 -17.78
C LEU A 309 -8.46 -1.12 -16.53
N MET A 310 -8.16 -2.38 -16.28
CA MET A 310 -8.59 -3.10 -15.08
C MET A 310 -7.47 -3.01 -14.04
N VAL A 311 -7.78 -2.36 -12.91
CA VAL A 311 -6.84 -2.08 -11.82
C VAL A 311 -7.38 -2.70 -10.52
N GLY A 312 -6.47 -2.98 -9.58
CA GLY A 312 -6.81 -3.65 -8.33
C GLY A 312 -7.00 -5.16 -8.49
N GLY A 313 -6.58 -5.92 -7.48
CA GLY A 313 -6.55 -7.39 -7.55
C GLY A 313 -7.92 -8.03 -7.79
N SER A 314 -9.02 -7.42 -7.28
CA SER A 314 -10.38 -7.93 -7.43
C SER A 314 -10.96 -7.73 -8.83
N SER A 315 -10.36 -6.89 -9.66
CA SER A 315 -10.72 -6.75 -11.09
C SER A 315 -10.41 -8.02 -11.91
N ARG A 316 -9.66 -8.95 -11.34
CA ARG A 316 -9.37 -10.25 -11.95
C ARG A 316 -10.58 -11.22 -11.91
N ILE A 317 -11.61 -10.93 -11.11
CA ILE A 317 -12.82 -11.75 -11.00
C ILE A 317 -13.53 -11.81 -12.36
N PRO A 318 -13.76 -13.01 -12.94
CA PRO A 318 -14.31 -13.14 -14.29
C PRO A 318 -15.69 -12.48 -14.46
N ALA A 319 -16.56 -12.56 -13.45
CA ALA A 319 -17.89 -11.93 -13.49
C ALA A 319 -17.79 -10.39 -13.57
N VAL A 320 -16.80 -9.80 -12.92
CA VAL A 320 -16.51 -8.36 -13.01
C VAL A 320 -16.06 -7.98 -14.42
N GLN A 321 -15.11 -8.72 -14.99
CA GLN A 321 -14.61 -8.45 -16.34
C GLN A 321 -15.73 -8.58 -17.38
N GLU A 322 -16.59 -9.59 -17.25
CA GLU A 322 -17.70 -9.81 -18.17
C GLU A 322 -18.78 -8.71 -18.05
N ALA A 323 -19.07 -8.24 -16.84
CA ALA A 323 -20.00 -7.13 -16.63
C ALA A 323 -19.50 -5.84 -17.32
N VAL A 324 -18.23 -5.50 -17.16
CA VAL A 324 -17.61 -4.33 -17.80
C VAL A 324 -17.58 -4.49 -19.32
N LYS A 325 -17.15 -5.66 -19.82
CA LYS A 325 -17.13 -5.99 -21.25
C LYS A 325 -18.51 -5.87 -21.88
N SER A 326 -19.52 -6.46 -21.24
CA SER A 326 -20.90 -6.43 -21.73
C SER A 326 -21.47 -5.01 -21.78
N PHE A 327 -21.10 -4.15 -20.82
CA PHE A 327 -21.57 -2.77 -20.77
C PHE A 327 -20.85 -1.87 -21.78
N ILE A 328 -19.53 -1.94 -21.87
CA ILE A 328 -18.73 -1.08 -22.77
C ILE A 328 -18.71 -1.63 -24.21
N GLY A 329 -18.93 -2.93 -24.40
CA GLY A 329 -18.84 -3.58 -25.71
C GLY A 329 -17.42 -3.85 -26.20
N ARG A 330 -16.42 -3.76 -25.33
CA ARG A 330 -14.99 -3.98 -25.63
C ARG A 330 -14.33 -4.86 -24.58
N GLU A 331 -13.34 -5.66 -24.99
CA GLU A 331 -12.49 -6.41 -24.06
C GLU A 331 -11.66 -5.45 -23.19
N PRO A 332 -11.62 -5.66 -21.86
CA PRO A 332 -10.71 -4.94 -21.00
C PRO A 332 -9.24 -5.17 -21.40
N PHE A 333 -8.45 -4.12 -21.32
CA PHE A 333 -7.01 -4.18 -21.63
C PHE A 333 -6.25 -4.92 -20.53
N LYS A 334 -5.45 -5.93 -20.91
CA LYS A 334 -4.71 -6.82 -19.99
C LYS A 334 -3.20 -6.58 -19.99
N GLY A 335 -2.73 -5.51 -20.62
CA GLY A 335 -1.29 -5.24 -20.81
C GLY A 335 -0.61 -4.53 -19.62
N ILE A 336 -1.34 -4.24 -18.55
CA ILE A 336 -0.77 -3.69 -17.30
C ILE A 336 -0.93 -4.70 -16.17
N ASN A 337 0.00 -4.68 -15.21
CA ASN A 337 -0.17 -5.44 -13.98
C ASN A 337 -1.06 -4.64 -13.01
N PRO A 338 -2.28 -5.12 -12.69
CA PRO A 338 -3.23 -4.39 -11.85
C PRO A 338 -2.78 -4.21 -10.40
N ASP A 339 -1.76 -4.94 -9.95
CA ASP A 339 -1.22 -4.88 -8.59
C ASP A 339 -0.02 -3.91 -8.47
N GLU A 340 0.52 -3.43 -9.60
CA GLU A 340 1.76 -2.64 -9.65
C GLU A 340 1.59 -1.28 -10.35
N CYS A 341 0.67 -1.17 -11.29
CA CYS A 341 0.55 0.01 -12.15
C CYS A 341 0.30 1.31 -11.37
N VAL A 342 -0.39 1.23 -10.24
CA VAL A 342 -0.66 2.38 -9.37
C VAL A 342 0.64 2.93 -8.76
N ALA A 343 1.49 2.05 -8.22
CA ALA A 343 2.79 2.44 -7.67
C ALA A 343 3.74 2.98 -8.75
N LEU A 344 3.74 2.36 -9.93
CA LEU A 344 4.51 2.85 -11.08
C LEU A 344 4.09 4.25 -11.48
N GLY A 345 2.78 4.52 -11.59
CA GLY A 345 2.26 5.85 -11.88
C GLY A 345 2.59 6.89 -10.81
N ALA A 346 2.55 6.49 -9.54
CA ALA A 346 3.00 7.35 -8.43
C ALA A 346 4.50 7.68 -8.53
N ALA A 347 5.34 6.72 -8.94
CA ALA A 347 6.76 6.95 -9.17
C ALA A 347 7.00 7.88 -10.37
N ILE A 348 6.24 7.74 -11.46
CA ILE A 348 6.29 8.66 -12.60
C ILE A 348 5.96 10.09 -12.15
N GLN A 349 4.90 10.26 -11.35
CA GLN A 349 4.55 11.56 -10.77
C GLN A 349 5.66 12.11 -9.87
N GLY A 350 6.34 11.24 -9.11
CA GLY A 350 7.55 11.57 -8.36
C GLY A 350 8.67 12.07 -9.28
N GLY A 351 8.87 11.43 -10.43
CA GLY A 351 9.82 11.85 -11.46
C GLY A 351 9.47 13.21 -12.08
N VAL A 352 8.19 13.49 -12.30
CA VAL A 352 7.73 14.83 -12.75
C VAL A 352 8.09 15.90 -11.71
N LEU A 353 7.81 15.65 -10.44
CA LEU A 353 8.12 16.58 -9.33
C LEU A 353 9.62 16.74 -9.09
N GLY A 354 10.41 15.70 -9.30
CA GLY A 354 11.87 15.70 -9.22
C GLY A 354 12.58 16.27 -10.45
N GLY A 355 11.84 16.45 -11.57
CA GLY A 355 12.39 16.94 -12.84
C GLY A 355 13.01 15.86 -13.73
N ASP A 356 12.91 14.59 -13.35
CA ASP A 356 13.39 13.44 -14.14
C ASP A 356 12.48 13.17 -15.37
N VAL A 357 11.18 13.47 -15.25
CA VAL A 357 10.18 13.37 -16.33
C VAL A 357 9.70 14.76 -16.71
N LYS A 358 9.67 15.07 -18.00
CA LYS A 358 9.27 16.39 -18.52
C LYS A 358 8.12 16.24 -19.52
N GLY A 359 7.33 17.32 -19.67
CA GLY A 359 6.27 17.39 -20.66
C GLY A 359 5.02 16.59 -20.31
N LEU A 360 4.85 16.21 -19.05
CA LEU A 360 3.65 15.54 -18.57
C LEU A 360 2.88 16.45 -17.59
N LEU A 361 1.61 16.69 -17.89
CA LEU A 361 0.68 17.47 -17.08
C LEU A 361 -0.49 16.59 -16.67
N LEU A 362 -0.76 16.58 -15.38
CA LEU A 362 -1.88 15.85 -14.78
C LEU A 362 -2.92 16.84 -14.24
N LEU A 363 -4.15 16.72 -14.73
CA LEU A 363 -5.32 17.46 -14.25
C LEU A 363 -6.32 16.48 -13.67
N ASP A 364 -6.56 16.58 -12.36
CA ASP A 364 -7.51 15.74 -11.63
C ASP A 364 -8.79 16.52 -11.32
N VAL A 365 -9.80 15.88 -10.71
CA VAL A 365 -11.10 16.50 -10.43
C VAL A 365 -11.54 16.31 -8.98
N ALA A 366 -12.39 17.24 -8.49
CA ALA A 366 -13.09 17.07 -7.22
C ALA A 366 -14.17 15.99 -7.37
N PRO A 367 -14.12 14.87 -6.60
CA PRO A 367 -15.02 13.74 -6.80
C PRO A 367 -16.46 14.02 -6.37
N LEU A 368 -16.66 15.00 -5.47
CA LEU A 368 -17.94 15.38 -4.90
C LEU A 368 -18.09 16.88 -4.87
N SER A 369 -19.32 17.36 -5.01
CA SER A 369 -19.66 18.77 -4.87
C SER A 369 -19.37 19.27 -3.46
N LEU A 370 -18.93 20.52 -3.36
CA LEU A 370 -18.66 21.24 -2.12
C LEU A 370 -19.56 22.47 -2.03
N GLY A 371 -20.09 22.72 -0.85
CA GLY A 371 -20.98 23.84 -0.63
C GLY A 371 -21.15 24.16 0.84
N ILE A 372 -22.11 25.00 1.13
CA ILE A 372 -22.49 25.38 2.49
C ILE A 372 -23.98 25.16 2.74
N GLU A 373 -24.33 25.00 4.03
CA GLU A 373 -25.73 25.06 4.46
C GLU A 373 -26.24 26.49 4.38
N THR A 374 -27.41 26.63 3.77
CA THR A 374 -28.12 27.93 3.66
C THR A 374 -29.50 27.83 4.32
N MET A 375 -30.24 28.92 4.30
CA MET A 375 -31.55 29.03 4.96
C MET A 375 -32.48 27.89 4.57
N GLY A 376 -33.13 27.29 5.57
CA GLY A 376 -34.00 26.11 5.39
C GLY A 376 -33.27 24.77 5.39
N GLY A 377 -31.96 24.74 5.73
CA GLY A 377 -31.17 23.49 5.75
C GLY A 377 -30.80 23.00 4.35
N VAL A 378 -30.82 23.88 3.35
CA VAL A 378 -30.50 23.57 1.96
C VAL A 378 -28.98 23.55 1.76
N SER A 379 -28.47 22.60 1.00
CA SER A 379 -27.08 22.54 0.57
C SER A 379 -26.89 23.35 -0.71
N THR A 380 -26.20 24.48 -0.60
CA THR A 380 -25.89 25.34 -1.76
C THR A 380 -24.47 25.04 -2.23
N LYS A 381 -24.35 24.47 -3.45
CA LYS A 381 -23.08 24.10 -4.05
C LYS A 381 -22.32 25.35 -4.52
N VAL A 382 -21.01 25.37 -4.26
CA VAL A 382 -20.05 26.39 -4.74
C VAL A 382 -19.08 25.78 -5.74
N ILE A 383 -18.64 24.55 -5.50
CA ILE A 383 -17.85 23.74 -6.43
C ILE A 383 -18.67 22.51 -6.77
N GLU A 384 -18.94 22.31 -8.05
CA GLU A 384 -19.61 21.10 -8.54
C GLU A 384 -18.61 19.93 -8.61
N ARG A 385 -19.11 18.69 -8.46
CA ARG A 385 -18.32 17.49 -8.71
C ARG A 385 -17.73 17.50 -10.12
N ASN A 386 -16.62 16.82 -10.31
CA ASN A 386 -15.86 16.75 -11.55
C ASN A 386 -15.32 18.14 -12.02
N THR A 387 -15.27 19.13 -11.13
CA THR A 387 -14.51 20.37 -11.39
C THR A 387 -13.01 20.06 -11.30
N THR A 388 -12.26 20.41 -12.34
CA THR A 388 -10.79 20.24 -12.42
C THR A 388 -10.08 20.93 -11.26
N ILE A 389 -9.12 20.27 -10.65
CA ILE A 389 -8.30 20.77 -9.54
C ILE A 389 -6.82 20.90 -9.95
N PRO A 390 -6.06 21.88 -9.38
CA PRO A 390 -6.47 22.82 -8.33
C PRO A 390 -7.48 23.87 -8.82
N THR A 391 -8.38 24.30 -7.93
CA THR A 391 -9.42 25.30 -8.27
C THR A 391 -9.77 26.18 -7.09
N LYS A 392 -10.20 27.41 -7.39
CA LYS A 392 -10.68 28.36 -6.40
C LYS A 392 -11.95 29.01 -6.89
N LYS A 393 -13.05 28.89 -6.11
CA LYS A 393 -14.35 29.52 -6.43
C LYS A 393 -14.91 30.21 -5.21
N SER A 394 -15.54 31.38 -5.45
CA SER A 394 -16.19 32.18 -4.43
C SER A 394 -17.64 32.43 -4.79
N GLN A 395 -18.49 32.54 -3.77
CA GLN A 395 -19.87 32.95 -3.89
C GLN A 395 -20.26 33.89 -2.75
N ILE A 396 -21.08 34.91 -3.04
CA ILE A 396 -21.56 35.87 -2.06
C ILE A 396 -22.87 35.38 -1.46
N PHE A 397 -22.89 35.30 -0.12
CA PHE A 397 -24.05 34.99 0.71
C PHE A 397 -24.39 36.21 1.58
N SER A 398 -25.48 36.12 2.35
CA SER A 398 -25.89 37.19 3.24
C SER A 398 -26.46 36.65 4.56
N THR A 399 -26.77 37.56 5.49
CA THR A 399 -27.39 37.23 6.78
C THR A 399 -28.86 36.84 6.61
N ALA A 400 -29.31 35.90 7.45
CA ALA A 400 -30.68 35.38 7.45
C ALA A 400 -31.64 36.15 8.38
N ALA A 401 -31.12 36.99 9.31
CA ALA A 401 -31.90 37.77 10.27
C ALA A 401 -31.41 39.21 10.34
N ASP A 402 -32.32 40.11 10.72
CA ASP A 402 -32.02 41.54 10.94
C ASP A 402 -31.09 41.71 12.15
N GLY A 403 -30.10 42.60 12.01
CA GLY A 403 -29.14 42.88 13.09
C GLY A 403 -28.15 41.76 13.41
N GLN A 404 -28.05 40.77 12.57
CA GLN A 404 -27.14 39.61 12.78
C GLN A 404 -25.68 40.06 12.66
N THR A 405 -24.88 39.80 13.71
CA THR A 405 -23.46 40.22 13.81
C THR A 405 -22.47 39.09 13.60
N SER A 406 -22.97 37.88 13.39
CA SER A 406 -22.16 36.68 13.11
C SER A 406 -22.91 35.67 12.25
N VAL A 407 -22.18 34.84 11.51
CA VAL A 407 -22.72 33.70 10.75
C VAL A 407 -21.91 32.46 11.02
N ASP A 408 -22.60 31.34 11.17
CA ASP A 408 -21.96 30.03 11.20
C ASP A 408 -21.94 29.47 9.76
N VAL A 409 -20.76 29.17 9.27
CA VAL A 409 -20.54 28.58 7.95
C VAL A 409 -20.39 27.08 8.12
N HIS A 410 -21.43 26.33 7.78
CA HIS A 410 -21.44 24.87 7.80
C HIS A 410 -21.04 24.35 6.42
N VAL A 411 -19.83 23.78 6.33
CA VAL A 411 -19.24 23.28 5.09
C VAL A 411 -19.69 21.85 4.84
N LEU A 412 -20.13 21.58 3.62
CA LEU A 412 -20.76 20.33 3.21
C LEU A 412 -20.06 19.73 1.99
N GLN A 413 -20.05 18.40 1.92
CA GLN A 413 -19.62 17.64 0.76
C GLN A 413 -20.68 16.61 0.38
N GLY A 414 -21.08 16.59 -0.89
CA GLY A 414 -22.03 15.60 -1.42
C GLY A 414 -23.04 16.21 -2.41
N GLU A 415 -23.92 15.34 -2.91
CA GLU A 415 -24.83 15.67 -4.00
C GLU A 415 -26.28 15.90 -3.56
N ARG A 416 -26.57 15.71 -2.25
CA ARG A 416 -27.94 15.81 -1.73
C ARG A 416 -28.35 17.28 -1.55
N GLU A 417 -29.64 17.55 -1.72
CA GLU A 417 -30.19 18.90 -1.66
C GLU A 417 -30.25 19.50 -0.25
N PHE A 418 -30.29 18.63 0.79
CA PHE A 418 -30.35 19.08 2.16
C PHE A 418 -29.04 18.80 2.93
N ALA A 419 -28.65 19.76 3.79
CA ALA A 419 -27.41 19.70 4.54
C ALA A 419 -27.28 18.42 5.39
N LYS A 420 -28.37 18.00 6.04
CA LYS A 420 -28.43 16.78 6.90
C LYS A 420 -28.11 15.49 6.17
N ASP A 421 -28.29 15.46 4.85
CA ASP A 421 -28.12 14.27 3.99
C ASP A 421 -26.75 14.28 3.30
N ASN A 422 -25.93 15.31 3.53
CA ASN A 422 -24.57 15.45 3.02
C ASN A 422 -23.54 15.24 4.14
N LYS A 423 -22.29 15.00 3.77
CA LYS A 423 -21.18 14.91 4.70
C LYS A 423 -20.81 16.30 5.22
N SER A 424 -20.92 16.51 6.54
CA SER A 424 -20.36 17.70 7.18
C SER A 424 -18.83 17.64 7.18
N LEU A 425 -18.18 18.67 6.67
CA LEU A 425 -16.73 18.84 6.70
C LEU A 425 -16.29 19.72 7.88
N GLY A 426 -17.20 20.49 8.46
CA GLY A 426 -16.93 21.33 9.63
C GLY A 426 -17.82 22.54 9.67
N VAL A 427 -17.79 23.24 10.80
CA VAL A 427 -18.50 24.50 11.02
C VAL A 427 -17.50 25.50 11.58
N PHE A 428 -17.49 26.72 11.04
CA PHE A 428 -16.72 27.82 11.60
C PHE A 428 -17.55 29.09 11.63
N ARG A 429 -17.22 30.01 12.53
CA ARG A 429 -17.99 31.21 12.77
C ARG A 429 -17.24 32.44 12.31
N LEU A 430 -17.91 33.27 11.48
CA LEU A 430 -17.47 34.62 11.13
C LEU A 430 -18.21 35.62 12.03
N ASP A 431 -17.46 36.29 12.90
CA ASP A 431 -17.96 37.33 13.82
C ASP A 431 -17.63 38.74 13.35
N GLY A 432 -18.40 39.71 13.90
CA GLY A 432 -18.11 41.12 13.74
C GLY A 432 -18.62 41.69 12.43
N ILE A 433 -19.68 41.11 11.90
CA ILE A 433 -20.49 41.68 10.83
C ILE A 433 -21.22 42.94 11.37
N SER A 434 -21.24 44.03 10.61
CA SER A 434 -21.98 45.21 11.01
C SER A 434 -23.49 44.95 11.04
N PRO A 435 -24.21 45.31 12.12
CA PRO A 435 -25.65 45.16 12.18
C PRO A 435 -26.33 45.85 11.02
N ALA A 436 -27.13 45.13 10.26
CA ALA A 436 -27.89 45.62 9.12
C ALA A 436 -29.17 44.78 8.92
N PRO A 437 -30.15 45.21 8.14
CA PRO A 437 -31.25 44.37 7.72
C PRO A 437 -30.74 43.09 7.02
N ARG A 438 -31.48 41.98 7.19
CA ARG A 438 -31.18 40.73 6.50
C ARG A 438 -31.01 40.92 5.00
N GLY A 439 -30.06 40.22 4.40
CA GLY A 439 -29.80 40.29 2.96
C GLY A 439 -28.91 41.47 2.53
N ILE A 440 -28.55 42.42 3.43
CA ILE A 440 -27.67 43.56 3.12
C ILE A 440 -26.17 43.20 3.26
N PRO A 441 -25.70 42.56 4.37
CA PRO A 441 -24.30 42.18 4.50
C PRO A 441 -23.89 41.22 3.37
N GLN A 442 -22.69 41.45 2.81
CA GLN A 442 -22.12 40.61 1.76
C GLN A 442 -21.00 39.78 2.34
N ILE A 443 -21.24 38.47 2.42
CA ILE A 443 -20.30 37.48 2.96
C ILE A 443 -19.81 36.63 1.81
N GLU A 444 -18.57 36.87 1.40
CA GLU A 444 -17.91 36.07 0.36
C GLU A 444 -17.38 34.75 1.00
N VAL A 445 -17.92 33.63 0.56
CA VAL A 445 -17.41 32.31 0.93
C VAL A 445 -16.60 31.77 -0.23
N THR A 446 -15.32 31.47 0.05
CA THR A 446 -14.34 30.98 -0.92
C THR A 446 -13.95 29.56 -0.59
N PHE A 447 -14.04 28.69 -1.58
CA PHE A 447 -13.48 27.35 -1.58
C PHE A 447 -12.22 27.31 -2.41
N ASP A 448 -11.12 26.81 -1.85
CA ASP A 448 -9.82 26.66 -2.48
C ASP A 448 -9.39 25.19 -2.33
N ILE A 449 -9.30 24.48 -3.45
CA ILE A 449 -8.88 23.07 -3.50
C ILE A 449 -7.47 23.02 -4.09
N ASP A 450 -6.52 22.47 -3.31
CA ASP A 450 -5.16 22.30 -3.78
C ASP A 450 -5.02 21.11 -4.76
N ALA A 451 -3.82 20.95 -5.30
CA ALA A 451 -3.52 19.85 -6.21
C ALA A 451 -3.60 18.44 -5.57
N ASN A 452 -3.64 18.34 -4.25
CA ASN A 452 -3.83 17.08 -3.51
C ASN A 452 -5.31 16.77 -3.24
N GLY A 453 -6.22 17.68 -3.63
CA GLY A 453 -7.63 17.59 -3.33
C GLY A 453 -7.99 18.01 -1.90
N ILE A 454 -7.10 18.72 -1.21
CA ILE A 454 -7.35 19.22 0.15
C ILE A 454 -8.08 20.55 0.06
N VAL A 455 -9.15 20.68 0.85
CA VAL A 455 -10.09 21.80 0.79
C VAL A 455 -9.80 22.82 1.89
N HIS A 456 -9.67 24.09 1.48
CA HIS A 456 -9.64 25.25 2.36
C HIS A 456 -10.87 26.10 2.12
N VAL A 457 -11.56 26.50 3.18
CA VAL A 457 -12.74 27.37 3.07
C VAL A 457 -12.54 28.62 3.91
N SER A 458 -12.79 29.79 3.31
CA SER A 458 -12.79 31.06 4.02
C SER A 458 -14.11 31.78 3.83
N ALA A 459 -14.49 32.58 4.83
CA ALA A 459 -15.63 33.51 4.75
C ALA A 459 -15.15 34.90 5.12
N LYS A 460 -15.50 35.89 4.30
CA LYS A 460 -15.11 37.29 4.46
C LYS A 460 -16.32 38.22 4.36
N ASP A 461 -16.52 39.04 5.37
CA ASP A 461 -17.47 40.15 5.27
C ASP A 461 -16.86 41.29 4.45
N LEU A 462 -17.42 41.54 3.29
CA LEU A 462 -16.92 42.58 2.37
C LEU A 462 -17.11 44.00 2.92
N GLY A 463 -18.06 44.22 3.84
CA GLY A 463 -18.32 45.51 4.47
C GLY A 463 -17.30 45.89 5.54
N THR A 464 -16.89 44.96 6.38
CA THR A 464 -15.93 45.18 7.47
C THR A 464 -14.52 44.73 7.16
N GLY A 465 -14.34 43.89 6.13
CA GLY A 465 -13.09 43.25 5.77
C GLY A 465 -12.67 42.13 6.73
N LYS A 466 -13.51 41.74 7.72
CA LYS A 466 -13.22 40.62 8.62
C LYS A 466 -13.32 39.31 7.89
N GLU A 467 -12.39 38.43 8.18
CA GLU A 467 -12.27 37.12 7.55
C GLU A 467 -12.01 36.03 8.60
N GLN A 468 -12.60 34.88 8.37
CA GLN A 468 -12.33 33.62 9.07
C GLN A 468 -12.17 32.50 8.06
N SER A 469 -11.33 31.54 8.38
CA SER A 469 -11.10 30.39 7.52
C SER A 469 -11.03 29.10 8.31
N ILE A 470 -11.34 28.01 7.65
CA ILE A 470 -11.09 26.67 8.14
C ILE A 470 -10.34 25.91 7.05
N THR A 471 -9.24 25.30 7.43
CA THR A 471 -8.73 24.17 6.66
C THR A 471 -9.55 22.97 7.09
N ILE A 472 -10.13 22.26 6.14
CA ILE A 472 -10.96 21.11 6.46
C ILE A 472 -10.04 20.03 7.03
N THR A 473 -9.85 20.12 8.32
CA THR A 473 -9.30 19.03 9.13
C THR A 473 -10.50 18.48 9.89
N SER A 474 -11.01 17.31 9.49
CA SER A 474 -12.15 16.75 10.20
C SER A 474 -11.81 16.61 11.69
N SER A 475 -12.81 16.63 12.56
CA SER A 475 -12.65 16.38 14.00
C SER A 475 -12.03 15.01 14.33
N THR A 476 -11.79 14.20 13.29
CA THR A 476 -11.20 12.86 13.36
C THR A 476 -9.71 12.83 12.98
N ASN A 477 -9.14 13.95 12.52
CA ASN A 477 -7.71 14.03 12.22
C ASN A 477 -6.91 14.25 13.51
N MET A 478 -5.70 13.69 13.53
CA MET A 478 -4.78 13.88 14.66
C MET A 478 -4.41 15.36 14.80
N SER A 479 -4.27 15.84 16.03
CA SER A 479 -3.72 17.17 16.27
C SER A 479 -2.25 17.22 15.85
N LYS A 480 -1.73 18.43 15.63
CA LYS A 480 -0.30 18.60 15.30
C LYS A 480 0.60 18.01 16.38
N ASP A 481 0.24 18.18 17.64
CA ASP A 481 1.00 17.66 18.78
C ASP A 481 0.96 16.11 18.82
N ASP A 482 -0.20 15.51 18.50
CA ASP A 482 -0.33 14.06 18.41
C ASP A 482 0.45 13.49 17.23
N ILE A 483 0.47 14.18 16.08
CA ILE A 483 1.30 13.81 14.94
C ILE A 483 2.78 13.88 15.31
N ASP A 484 3.24 14.96 15.93
CA ASP A 484 4.63 15.14 16.33
C ASP A 484 5.06 14.13 17.41
N LYS A 485 4.13 13.70 18.29
CA LYS A 485 4.36 12.61 19.24
C LYS A 485 4.47 11.26 18.52
N ALA A 486 3.56 10.98 17.59
CA ALA A 486 3.58 9.75 16.81
C ALA A 486 4.84 9.64 15.93
N VAL A 487 5.32 10.76 15.36
CA VAL A 487 6.61 10.82 14.65
C VAL A 487 7.77 10.40 15.55
N LYS A 488 7.87 10.95 16.76
CA LYS A 488 8.93 10.60 17.71
C LYS A 488 8.88 9.12 18.12
N GLU A 489 7.68 8.61 18.41
CA GLU A 489 7.51 7.18 18.72
C GLU A 489 7.91 6.31 17.51
N ALA A 490 7.56 6.73 16.30
CA ALA A 490 7.89 6.01 15.08
C ALA A 490 9.42 5.98 14.81
N GLU A 491 10.12 7.10 15.04
CA GLU A 491 11.59 7.18 14.93
C GLU A 491 12.29 6.27 15.95
N GLN A 492 11.78 6.23 17.19
CA GLN A 492 12.32 5.36 18.24
C GLN A 492 12.21 3.88 17.83
N TYR A 493 11.04 3.46 17.35
CA TYR A 493 10.85 2.08 16.90
C TYR A 493 11.65 1.75 15.64
N ALA A 494 11.82 2.69 14.71
CA ALA A 494 12.65 2.48 13.52
C ALA A 494 14.12 2.21 13.90
N ALA A 495 14.63 2.89 14.95
CA ALA A 495 15.97 2.63 15.45
C ALA A 495 16.10 1.25 16.11
N GLU A 496 15.08 0.85 16.88
CA GLU A 496 15.03 -0.49 17.51
C GLU A 496 14.92 -1.59 16.45
N ASP A 497 14.06 -1.41 15.45
CA ASP A 497 13.87 -2.37 14.36
C ASP A 497 15.13 -2.51 13.51
N LYS A 498 15.83 -1.41 13.21
CA LYS A 498 17.11 -1.44 12.49
C LYS A 498 18.16 -2.24 13.28
N LYS A 499 18.31 -1.98 14.56
CA LYS A 499 19.23 -2.73 15.43
C LYS A 499 18.91 -4.22 15.43
N ARG A 500 17.63 -4.57 15.57
CA ARG A 500 17.17 -5.96 15.59
C ARG A 500 17.40 -6.66 14.25
N ARG A 501 17.21 -5.95 13.13
CA ARG A 501 17.54 -6.47 11.80
C ARG A 501 19.04 -6.78 11.68
N GLU A 502 19.90 -5.85 12.07
CA GLU A 502 21.35 -6.06 12.10
C GLU A 502 21.73 -7.29 12.95
N GLU A 503 21.10 -7.46 14.11
CA GLU A 503 21.30 -8.63 14.98
C GLU A 503 20.84 -9.95 14.29
N THR A 504 19.71 -9.91 13.58
CA THR A 504 19.20 -11.06 12.84
C THR A 504 20.09 -11.42 11.65
N ASP A 505 20.56 -10.42 10.91
CA ASP A 505 21.46 -10.63 9.77
C ASP A 505 22.79 -11.24 10.21
N ILE A 506 23.31 -10.84 11.37
CA ILE A 506 24.52 -11.44 11.96
C ILE A 506 24.28 -12.92 12.34
N ARG A 507 23.16 -13.23 12.96
CA ARG A 507 22.80 -14.63 13.29
C ARG A 507 22.66 -15.49 12.05
N ASN A 508 21.95 -15.00 11.05
CA ASN A 508 21.75 -15.70 9.77
C ASN A 508 23.10 -15.93 9.05
N GLY A 509 23.97 -14.92 9.06
CA GLY A 509 25.33 -15.05 8.50
C GLY A 509 26.18 -16.07 9.25
N ALA A 510 26.05 -16.14 10.58
CA ALA A 510 26.73 -17.14 11.40
C ALA A 510 26.20 -18.56 11.12
N ASP A 511 24.88 -18.76 11.03
CA ASP A 511 24.28 -20.05 10.70
C ASP A 511 24.69 -20.53 9.30
N GLN A 512 24.71 -19.62 8.33
CA GLN A 512 25.19 -19.94 6.98
C GLN A 512 26.67 -20.35 6.98
N MET A 513 27.50 -19.65 7.73
CA MET A 513 28.94 -19.98 7.86
C MET A 513 29.14 -21.34 8.53
N ILE A 514 28.39 -21.66 9.59
CA ILE A 514 28.40 -22.98 10.25
C ILE A 514 28.09 -24.07 9.23
N TYR A 515 26.97 -23.90 8.49
CA TYR A 515 26.56 -24.89 7.49
C TYR A 515 27.62 -25.08 6.39
N GLN A 516 28.17 -23.99 5.85
CA GLN A 516 29.21 -24.06 4.82
C GLN A 516 30.49 -24.71 5.34
N THR A 517 30.89 -24.41 6.58
CA THR A 517 32.07 -25.03 7.23
C THR A 517 31.89 -26.52 7.43
N GLU A 518 30.74 -26.98 7.95
CA GLU A 518 30.44 -28.40 8.13
C GLU A 518 30.45 -29.15 6.80
N LYS A 519 29.84 -28.56 5.78
CA LYS A 519 29.83 -29.12 4.43
C LYS A 519 31.25 -29.23 3.88
N ALA A 520 32.05 -28.17 3.98
CA ALA A 520 33.43 -28.15 3.51
C ALA A 520 34.32 -29.16 4.28
N LEU A 521 34.17 -29.30 5.58
CA LEU A 521 34.88 -30.32 6.38
C LEU A 521 34.53 -31.72 5.93
N SER A 522 33.28 -31.96 5.54
CA SER A 522 32.83 -33.25 4.99
C SER A 522 33.43 -33.55 3.61
N GLU A 523 33.56 -32.54 2.76
CA GLU A 523 34.06 -32.66 1.37
C GLU A 523 35.60 -32.73 1.31
N LEU A 524 36.29 -32.07 2.23
CA LEU A 524 37.75 -32.00 2.24
C LEU A 524 38.40 -33.29 2.77
N GLY A 525 37.70 -34.05 3.61
CA GLY A 525 38.14 -35.36 4.08
C GLY A 525 39.62 -35.42 4.50
N ASP A 526 40.42 -36.24 3.82
CA ASP A 526 41.84 -36.46 4.07
C ASP A 526 42.78 -35.38 3.47
N LYS A 527 42.26 -34.33 2.87
CA LYS A 527 43.03 -33.24 2.23
C LYS A 527 43.56 -32.21 3.23
N ILE A 528 43.10 -32.25 4.46
CA ILE A 528 43.51 -31.39 5.58
C ILE A 528 44.04 -32.28 6.74
N SER A 529 44.99 -31.74 7.52
CA SER A 529 45.53 -32.46 8.68
C SER A 529 44.47 -32.58 9.78
N GLU A 530 44.61 -33.64 10.61
CA GLU A 530 43.72 -33.85 11.76
C GLU A 530 43.72 -32.67 12.76
N ASP A 531 44.86 -31.99 12.91
CA ASP A 531 44.97 -30.81 13.78
C ASP A 531 44.18 -29.61 13.19
N GLU A 532 44.27 -29.36 11.88
CA GLU A 532 43.50 -28.29 11.18
C GLU A 532 41.99 -28.58 11.21
N LYS A 533 41.61 -29.82 11.00
CA LYS A 533 40.21 -30.26 11.08
C LYS A 533 39.65 -30.05 12.48
N LYS A 534 40.42 -30.39 13.50
CA LYS A 534 40.06 -30.17 14.89
C LYS A 534 39.91 -28.68 15.22
N ASP A 535 40.86 -27.86 14.80
CA ASP A 535 40.85 -26.42 15.02
C ASP A 535 39.65 -25.70 14.40
N ILE A 536 39.26 -26.12 13.18
CA ILE A 536 38.08 -25.55 12.50
C ILE A 536 36.80 -26.05 13.18
N THR A 537 36.75 -27.34 13.55
CA THR A 537 35.59 -27.93 14.24
C THR A 537 35.35 -27.26 15.59
N GLU A 538 36.41 -27.05 16.40
CA GLU A 538 36.29 -26.32 17.67
C GLU A 538 35.81 -24.89 17.51
N ALA A 539 36.25 -24.16 16.46
CA ALA A 539 35.78 -22.82 16.16
C ALA A 539 34.33 -22.83 15.68
N CYS A 540 33.93 -23.79 14.86
CA CYS A 540 32.57 -23.98 14.40
C CYS A 540 31.60 -24.26 15.56
N ASP A 541 31.98 -25.18 16.47
CA ASP A 541 31.19 -25.52 17.65
C ASP A 541 31.09 -24.32 18.63
N ALA A 542 32.17 -23.56 18.78
CA ALA A 542 32.12 -22.32 19.57
C ALA A 542 31.15 -21.26 18.96
N LEU A 543 31.08 -21.14 17.66
CA LEU A 543 30.11 -20.28 16.98
C LEU A 543 28.68 -20.81 17.14
N LYS A 544 28.44 -22.11 17.02
CA LYS A 544 27.13 -22.74 17.27
C LYS A 544 26.61 -22.47 18.69
N GLU A 545 27.47 -22.55 19.69
CA GLU A 545 27.07 -22.22 21.06
C GLU A 545 26.78 -20.72 21.23
N ALA A 546 27.56 -19.85 20.59
CA ALA A 546 27.31 -18.40 20.63
C ALA A 546 25.96 -18.01 20.01
N VAL A 547 25.59 -18.60 18.87
CA VAL A 547 24.31 -18.33 18.18
C VAL A 547 23.10 -18.69 19.05
N LYS A 548 23.20 -19.63 19.97
CA LYS A 548 22.14 -19.97 20.94
C LYS A 548 21.96 -18.88 22.02
N GLY A 549 22.99 -18.06 22.27
CA GLY A 549 22.97 -16.98 23.25
C GLY A 549 22.48 -15.65 22.68
N ASP A 550 22.36 -14.63 23.53
CA ASP A 550 21.86 -13.30 23.15
C ASP A 550 22.97 -12.24 22.93
N ASN A 551 24.25 -12.67 23.04
CA ASN A 551 25.37 -11.75 22.88
C ASN A 551 25.85 -11.69 21.43
N ILE A 552 25.39 -10.66 20.71
CA ILE A 552 25.70 -10.43 19.29
C ILE A 552 27.20 -10.20 19.04
N GLU A 553 27.88 -9.52 19.98
CA GLU A 553 29.31 -9.23 19.86
C GLU A 553 30.14 -10.53 19.96
N ASP A 554 29.73 -11.46 20.82
CA ASP A 554 30.37 -12.78 20.92
C ASP A 554 30.17 -13.61 19.63
N ILE A 555 28.98 -13.50 19.00
CA ILE A 555 28.71 -14.15 17.70
C ILE A 555 29.65 -13.59 16.63
N LYS A 556 29.77 -12.27 16.50
CA LYS A 556 30.67 -11.63 15.53
C LYS A 556 32.13 -12.07 15.71
N GLN A 557 32.64 -12.03 16.95
CA GLN A 557 34.03 -12.40 17.24
C GLN A 557 34.30 -13.87 16.87
N LYS A 558 33.36 -14.76 17.17
CA LYS A 558 33.51 -16.20 16.85
C LYS A 558 33.32 -16.46 15.35
N GLN A 559 32.48 -15.70 14.69
CA GLN A 559 32.32 -15.75 13.24
C GLN A 559 33.62 -15.34 12.53
N GLU A 560 34.23 -14.22 12.93
CA GLU A 560 35.54 -13.78 12.42
C GLU A 560 36.64 -14.81 12.69
N ALA A 561 36.68 -15.39 13.89
CA ALA A 561 37.66 -16.40 14.25
C ALA A 561 37.52 -17.67 13.38
N LEU A 562 36.29 -18.14 13.13
CA LEU A 562 36.03 -19.24 12.24
C LEU A 562 36.43 -18.93 10.80
N GLN A 563 36.08 -17.73 10.32
CA GLN A 563 36.41 -17.27 8.98
C GLN A 563 37.92 -17.24 8.74
N GLN A 564 38.70 -16.70 9.68
CA GLN A 564 40.17 -16.66 9.59
C GLN A 564 40.78 -18.05 9.50
N LYS A 565 40.33 -18.99 10.35
CA LYS A 565 40.80 -20.37 10.33
C LYS A 565 40.45 -21.08 9.01
N PHE A 566 39.25 -20.84 8.51
CA PHE A 566 38.80 -21.41 7.23
C PHE A 566 39.60 -20.89 6.04
N TYR A 567 39.87 -19.59 6.02
CA TYR A 567 40.71 -18.96 4.96
C TYR A 567 42.14 -19.50 4.98
N ALA A 568 42.75 -19.64 6.14
CA ALA A 568 44.12 -20.16 6.27
C ALA A 568 44.27 -21.61 5.71
N VAL A 569 43.25 -22.41 5.90
CA VAL A 569 43.24 -23.81 5.38
C VAL A 569 42.94 -23.80 3.87
N SER A 570 41.99 -22.97 3.42
CA SER A 570 41.67 -22.85 1.99
C SER A 570 42.89 -22.37 1.18
N GLU A 571 43.65 -21.38 1.69
CA GLU A 571 44.89 -20.92 1.04
C GLU A 571 45.94 -22.01 0.90
N LYS A 572 46.12 -22.84 1.94
CA LYS A 572 47.04 -23.99 1.88
C LYS A 572 46.61 -25.03 0.85
N ILE A 573 45.33 -25.33 0.77
CA ILE A 573 44.77 -26.27 -0.22
C ILE A 573 44.98 -25.76 -1.63
N TYR A 574 44.73 -24.47 -1.88
CA TYR A 574 44.98 -23.85 -3.18
C TYR A 574 46.46 -23.87 -3.56
N LYS A 575 47.37 -23.58 -2.64
CA LYS A 575 48.83 -23.69 -2.86
C LYS A 575 49.26 -25.12 -3.16
N ALA A 576 48.80 -26.08 -2.38
CA ALA A 576 49.11 -27.48 -2.60
C ALA A 576 48.54 -28.00 -3.94
N ALA A 577 47.35 -27.56 -4.34
CA ALA A 577 46.77 -27.90 -5.62
C ALA A 577 47.55 -27.25 -6.79
N ALA A 578 48.00 -26.00 -6.66
CA ALA A 578 48.82 -25.32 -7.64
C ALA A 578 50.23 -25.96 -7.78
N GLU A 579 50.86 -26.34 -6.66
CA GLU A 579 52.13 -27.07 -6.65
C GLU A 579 52.01 -28.47 -7.28
N ALA A 580 50.91 -29.18 -7.00
CA ALA A 580 50.62 -30.47 -7.63
C ALA A 580 50.36 -30.36 -9.13
N GLN A 581 49.72 -29.29 -9.58
CA GLN A 581 49.55 -28.99 -11.02
C GLN A 581 50.90 -28.64 -11.68
N GLN A 582 51.75 -27.86 -11.05
CA GLN A 582 53.10 -27.57 -11.56
C GLN A 582 54.00 -28.82 -11.60
N ALA A 583 53.92 -29.72 -10.62
CA ALA A 583 54.63 -30.97 -10.60
C ALA A 583 54.08 -31.96 -11.66
N ALA A 584 52.80 -31.97 -11.93
CA ALA A 584 52.17 -32.78 -12.97
C ALA A 584 52.45 -32.24 -14.38
N GLY A 585 52.68 -30.91 -14.53
CA GLY A 585 53.03 -30.27 -15.78
C GLY A 585 54.46 -30.52 -16.27
N GLN A 586 55.35 -31.09 -15.41
CA GLN A 586 56.72 -31.51 -15.82
C GLN A 586 56.86 -32.97 -16.27
N ALA A 587 55.78 -33.75 -16.22
CA ALA A 587 55.78 -35.18 -16.62
C ALA A 587 54.64 -35.47 -17.61
N GLY A 588 54.65 -34.91 -18.81
CA GLY A 588 53.67 -35.35 -19.80
C GLY A 588 53.42 -34.35 -20.93
N ASP A 589 54.37 -34.27 -21.84
CA ASP A 589 54.09 -33.80 -23.20
C ASP A 589 53.33 -34.95 -23.95
N ALA A 590 52.15 -34.65 -24.46
CA ALA A 590 51.31 -35.34 -25.43
C ALA A 590 49.91 -35.73 -24.94
N ALA A 591 48.90 -34.91 -25.22
CA ALA A 591 47.69 -35.24 -25.99
C ALA A 591 46.56 -34.16 -25.78
N GLN A 592 46.30 -33.49 -26.87
CA GLN A 592 45.04 -32.88 -27.37
C GLN A 592 43.79 -32.74 -26.48
N GLY A 593 43.39 -31.52 -26.23
CA GLY A 593 42.07 -31.00 -26.65
C GLY A 593 40.86 -31.23 -25.74
N ASN A 594 40.51 -30.23 -24.94
CA ASN A 594 39.11 -29.78 -24.89
C ASN A 594 39.00 -28.36 -24.27
N PRO A 595 38.39 -27.38 -24.96
CA PRO A 595 38.28 -26.01 -24.45
C PRO A 595 36.92 -25.80 -23.82
N ASN A 596 36.84 -25.66 -22.49
CA ASN A 596 35.75 -24.99 -21.77
C ASN A 596 36.15 -24.82 -20.29
N VAL A 597 36.99 -23.81 -20.05
CA VAL A 597 37.17 -23.22 -18.72
C VAL A 597 36.91 -21.73 -18.88
N TYR A 598 35.86 -21.22 -18.26
CA TYR A 598 35.64 -19.79 -18.13
C TYR A 598 36.49 -19.26 -16.97
N ASP A 599 37.51 -18.47 -17.30
CA ASP A 599 38.21 -17.64 -16.32
C ASP A 599 37.30 -16.50 -15.88
N ALA A 600 37.01 -16.43 -14.58
CA ALA A 600 36.42 -15.27 -13.95
C ALA A 600 37.56 -14.33 -13.52
N ASP A 601 37.82 -13.31 -14.32
CA ASP A 601 38.70 -12.20 -13.98
C ASP A 601 38.04 -11.35 -12.83
N PHE A 602 38.64 -11.39 -11.66
CA PHE A 602 38.37 -10.42 -10.59
C PHE A 602 39.34 -9.24 -10.77
N THR A 603 38.84 -8.11 -11.24
CA THR A 603 39.56 -6.85 -11.17
C THR A 603 39.28 -6.17 -9.83
N ASP A 604 40.31 -6.04 -9.00
CA ASP A 604 40.35 -5.13 -7.86
C ASP A 604 40.15 -3.69 -8.37
N VAL A 605 39.14 -3.01 -7.86
CA VAL A 605 38.97 -1.56 -8.05
C VAL A 605 39.55 -0.88 -6.82
N ASP A 606 40.85 -0.62 -6.87
CA ASP A 606 41.50 0.34 -5.98
C ASP A 606 41.04 1.75 -6.35
N GLY A 607 40.62 2.49 -5.32
CA GLY A 607 40.29 3.89 -5.45
C GLY A 607 41.49 4.74 -5.76
N ASP A 608 41.32 5.73 -6.61
CA ASP A 608 41.98 7.00 -6.40
C ASP A 608 41.27 8.20 -7.03
N GLN A 609 41.23 9.21 -6.23
CA GLN A 609 40.86 10.60 -6.37
C GLN A 609 41.13 11.23 -7.74
N LYS A 610 40.13 11.90 -8.31
CA LYS A 610 40.20 13.35 -8.59
C LYS A 610 38.83 13.92 -8.89
#